data_7be2dc1d137b527d4ac8b9da486b37ac
#
_entry.id   7be2dc1d137b527d4ac8b9da486b37ac
#
_cell.length_a   1.000
_cell.length_b   1.000
_cell.length_c   1.000
_cell.angle_alpha   90.00
_cell.angle_beta   90.00
_cell.angle_gamma   90.00
#
_symmetry.space_group_name_H-M   'P 1'
#
loop_
_entity.id
_entity.type
_entity.pdbx_description
1 polymer ?
#
loop_
_entity_poly.entity_id
_entity_poly.type
_entity_poly.pdbx_seq_one_letter_code
_entity_poly.pdbx_strand_id
1 'polypeptide(L)'
;MRPQLTSVTVTNIRGWLRHLILVAAAFILCTSSGAVRALVCPDNKPSQAVPWYVTTPAIHRVMLEPTTQYWRFEHLPLRPREAKAKLQELLADGITAIEIFAPEEGGNSYDGLDAKDRYRLDPEVGTMDDFRNLVKLAHLLGMHVITFQNLGYSSTDADNFLKAADDERAGRTSRGTSFYYWSDRPDAPAPAASNSYFFVRPSISGYDPTKSEFWQWSDRAQKYYWTRWPGRDAQGNPIHLPQYNWTADEWPDEARKVIRFWLDTGIDGMVLDAVNWYAGIDWQKNAEYLITPLQGRFSQPEGGGAFHTDDPVGWVTDGGYTNLFDYGLGIWWEKGNEPLAQAIRDENPLLLEQALRRYHDRVVAAGGTLYFPVPDMKDPELQTLAEALLAASGDMLCYCAPADGVTRPAPGMPALLKLKAAHPALFQNSERRMIHTSDDRAYAILRRSADRSERLLLVFNFSSSPLNVRVDTGAIYATRYVDVVSHTASQPGPAGLTVQLAARGYRIFQVS
;
A
#
# COMPACT_ATOMS: atom_id res chain seq x y z
N MET A 1 48.25 -53.55 -15.53
CA MET A 1 48.39 -52.10 -15.58
C MET A 1 47.93 -51.56 -14.23
N ARG A 2 48.87 -51.00 -13.47
CA ARG A 2 48.59 -50.43 -12.10
C ARG A 2 48.15 -48.99 -12.25
N PRO A 3 47.16 -48.47 -11.48
CA PRO A 3 46.91 -47.06 -11.41
C PRO A 3 47.80 -46.39 -10.36
N GLN A 4 48.37 -45.26 -10.72
CA GLN A 4 49.21 -44.40 -9.87
C GLN A 4 48.38 -43.68 -8.82
N LEU A 5 48.86 -43.75 -7.58
CA LEU A 5 48.41 -42.95 -6.45
C LEU A 5 49.06 -41.54 -6.52
N THR A 6 48.28 -40.50 -6.65
CA THR A 6 48.73 -39.13 -6.50
C THR A 6 48.67 -38.71 -5.04
N SER A 7 49.79 -38.22 -4.53
CA SER A 7 50.01 -37.73 -3.19
C SER A 7 49.19 -36.50 -2.85
N VAL A 8 48.37 -36.55 -1.80
CA VAL A 8 47.68 -35.38 -1.21
C VAL A 8 48.61 -34.80 -0.13
N THR A 9 49.04 -33.57 -0.31
CA THR A 9 49.95 -32.82 0.57
C THR A 9 49.30 -32.49 1.91
N VAL A 10 49.97 -32.85 2.99
CA VAL A 10 49.61 -32.64 4.41
C VAL A 10 49.94 -31.20 4.83
N THR A 11 49.14 -30.21 4.42
CA THR A 11 49.39 -28.81 4.83
C THR A 11 48.19 -28.11 5.47
N ASN A 12 47.06 -28.77 5.65
CA ASN A 12 45.83 -28.11 6.18
C ASN A 12 45.34 -28.63 7.55
N ILE A 13 46.06 -29.49 8.22
CA ILE A 13 45.62 -30.05 9.51
C ILE A 13 45.98 -29.13 10.70
N ARG A 14 46.99 -28.26 10.54
CA ARG A 14 47.39 -27.34 11.64
C ARG A 14 46.46 -26.15 11.87
N GLY A 15 45.65 -25.77 10.92
CA GLY A 15 44.69 -24.69 11.05
C GLY A 15 43.45 -25.07 11.88
N TRP A 16 42.98 -26.29 11.73
CA TRP A 16 41.77 -26.78 12.42
C TRP A 16 42.00 -27.10 13.89
N LEU A 17 43.20 -27.54 14.27
CA LEU A 17 43.54 -27.81 15.68
C LEU A 17 43.62 -26.52 16.51
N ARG A 18 43.98 -25.39 15.94
CA ARG A 18 44.05 -24.11 16.69
C ARG A 18 42.65 -23.55 16.98
N HIS A 19 41.68 -23.78 16.12
CA HIS A 19 40.27 -23.32 16.34
C HIS A 19 39.54 -24.24 17.35
N LEU A 20 39.84 -25.52 17.40
CA LEU A 20 39.27 -26.43 18.39
C LEU A 20 39.84 -26.22 19.81
N ILE A 21 41.08 -25.81 19.95
CA ILE A 21 41.70 -25.50 21.26
C ILE A 21 41.16 -24.17 21.82
N LEU A 22 40.85 -23.18 21.00
CA LEU A 22 40.26 -21.92 21.44
C LEU A 22 38.78 -22.04 21.86
N VAL A 23 38.04 -22.95 21.26
CA VAL A 23 36.63 -23.22 21.67
C VAL A 23 36.61 -24.05 22.97
N ALA A 24 37.56 -25.00 23.17
CA ALA A 24 37.66 -25.77 24.41
C ALA A 24 38.17 -24.93 25.60
N ALA A 25 39.07 -23.95 25.38
CA ALA A 25 39.51 -23.04 26.43
C ALA A 25 38.43 -22.06 26.92
N ALA A 26 37.49 -21.68 26.06
CA ALA A 26 36.33 -20.84 26.43
C ALA A 26 35.29 -21.62 27.26
N PHE A 27 35.26 -22.97 27.15
CA PHE A 27 34.30 -23.80 27.90
C PHE A 27 34.80 -24.20 29.30
N ILE A 28 36.11 -24.17 29.55
CA ILE A 28 36.71 -24.59 30.85
C ILE A 28 36.80 -23.42 31.85
N LEU A 29 36.68 -22.17 31.41
CA LEU A 29 36.69 -20.99 32.28
C LEU A 29 35.31 -20.58 32.87
N CYS A 30 34.24 -21.29 32.52
CA CYS A 30 32.89 -21.01 33.01
C CYS A 30 32.39 -21.95 34.13
N THR A 31 33.24 -22.84 34.71
CA THR A 31 32.76 -23.83 35.70
C THR A 31 33.26 -23.64 37.13
N SER A 32 33.85 -22.52 37.48
CA SER A 32 34.27 -22.29 38.88
C SER A 32 33.96 -20.87 39.37
N SER A 33 32.72 -20.61 39.71
CA SER A 33 32.29 -19.78 40.87
C SER A 33 30.76 -19.63 40.82
N GLY A 34 30.12 -20.01 41.94
CA GLY A 34 28.67 -19.96 42.09
C GLY A 34 28.16 -18.53 42.09
N ALA A 35 27.39 -18.23 41.12
CA ALA A 35 26.29 -17.30 40.92
C ALA A 35 26.16 -17.04 39.40
N VAL A 36 25.60 -18.01 38.67
CA VAL A 36 25.27 -17.79 37.25
C VAL A 36 24.02 -16.90 37.19
N ARG A 37 24.20 -15.59 37.09
CA ARG A 37 23.24 -14.77 36.40
C ARG A 37 23.27 -15.23 34.94
N ALA A 38 22.17 -15.81 34.48
CA ALA A 38 21.99 -16.13 33.07
C ALA A 38 22.18 -14.83 32.29
N LEU A 39 23.32 -14.65 31.67
CA LEU A 39 23.51 -13.75 30.55
C LEU A 39 22.65 -14.35 29.43
N VAL A 40 21.42 -13.84 29.30
CA VAL A 40 20.63 -14.02 28.08
C VAL A 40 21.46 -13.36 26.97
N CYS A 41 22.16 -14.19 26.18
CA CYS A 41 22.66 -13.72 24.88
C CYS A 41 21.46 -13.15 24.14
N PRO A 42 21.49 -11.90 23.69
CA PRO A 42 20.45 -11.42 22.81
C PRO A 42 20.47 -12.37 21.60
N ASP A 43 19.32 -12.95 21.32
CA ASP A 43 19.11 -13.70 20.09
C ASP A 43 19.53 -12.80 18.92
N ASN A 44 20.73 -13.05 18.39
CA ASN A 44 21.20 -12.49 17.14
C ASN A 44 20.43 -13.16 15.99
N LYS A 45 19.11 -13.01 15.96
CA LYS A 45 18.38 -13.10 14.71
C LYS A 45 18.91 -11.96 13.86
N PRO A 46 19.38 -12.22 12.63
CA PRO A 46 19.72 -11.12 11.73
C PRO A 46 18.51 -10.19 11.72
N SER A 47 18.73 -8.91 12.03
CA SER A 47 17.69 -7.90 11.96
C SER A 47 17.10 -8.00 10.56
N GLN A 48 15.87 -8.52 10.44
CA GLN A 48 15.19 -8.49 9.17
C GLN A 48 15.10 -7.01 8.77
N ALA A 49 15.68 -6.67 7.63
CA ALA A 49 15.62 -5.30 7.12
C ALA A 49 14.17 -4.86 7.11
N VAL A 50 13.90 -3.68 7.68
CA VAL A 50 12.55 -3.11 7.71
C VAL A 50 12.06 -2.99 6.27
N PRO A 51 10.88 -3.53 5.92
CA PRO A 51 10.37 -3.43 4.57
C PRO A 51 10.26 -1.97 4.12
N TRP A 52 10.55 -1.68 2.86
CA TRP A 52 10.58 -0.33 2.32
C TRP A 52 9.26 0.43 2.53
N TYR A 53 8.12 -0.24 2.40
CA TYR A 53 6.79 0.35 2.55
C TYR A 53 6.46 0.78 3.99
N VAL A 54 7.20 0.29 4.99
CA VAL A 54 7.12 0.76 6.38
C VAL A 54 7.77 2.13 6.55
N THR A 55 8.83 2.41 5.79
CA THR A 55 9.66 3.62 5.91
C THR A 55 9.35 4.69 4.87
N THR A 56 8.68 4.32 3.78
CA THR A 56 8.33 5.24 2.69
C THR A 56 7.37 6.33 3.16
N PRO A 57 7.73 7.62 3.02
CA PRO A 57 6.89 8.72 3.46
C PRO A 57 5.70 8.97 2.55
N ALA A 58 5.90 8.84 1.22
CA ALA A 58 4.89 9.12 0.23
C ALA A 58 5.08 8.33 -1.06
N ILE A 59 3.97 8.05 -1.73
CA ILE A 59 3.86 7.42 -3.04
C ILE A 59 3.08 8.32 -3.99
N HIS A 60 3.39 8.29 -5.28
CA HIS A 60 2.69 9.02 -6.31
C HIS A 60 2.15 8.08 -7.38
N ARG A 61 0.85 8.23 -7.71
CA ARG A 61 0.21 7.47 -8.79
C ARG A 61 0.44 8.15 -10.12
N VAL A 62 0.90 7.39 -11.11
CA VAL A 62 1.20 7.85 -12.46
C VAL A 62 0.59 6.93 -13.50
N MET A 63 0.37 7.45 -14.70
CA MET A 63 0.09 6.69 -15.91
C MET A 63 1.27 6.77 -16.87
N LEU A 64 1.50 5.71 -17.64
CA LEU A 64 2.52 5.74 -18.68
C LEU A 64 2.06 6.54 -19.89
N GLU A 65 2.98 7.27 -20.52
CA GLU A 65 2.70 8.03 -21.76
C GLU A 65 2.92 7.19 -23.03
N PRO A 66 2.13 7.43 -24.06
CA PRO A 66 0.89 8.22 -24.14
C PRO A 66 -0.29 7.44 -23.57
N THR A 67 -1.25 8.14 -22.99
CA THR A 67 -2.51 7.54 -22.57
C THR A 67 -3.69 8.45 -22.91
N THR A 68 -4.78 7.83 -23.35
CA THR A 68 -6.08 8.51 -23.62
C THR A 68 -7.13 8.15 -22.57
N GLN A 69 -6.73 7.44 -21.50
CA GLN A 69 -7.64 6.91 -20.49
C GLN A 69 -8.29 8.01 -19.64
N TYR A 70 -9.42 7.66 -19.04
CA TYR A 70 -10.30 8.58 -18.28
C TYR A 70 -9.65 9.23 -17.06
N TRP A 71 -8.80 8.48 -16.32
CA TRP A 71 -8.37 8.87 -14.97
C TRP A 71 -7.45 10.07 -14.91
N ARG A 72 -6.82 10.47 -16.00
CA ARG A 72 -5.98 11.69 -16.09
C ARG A 72 -4.98 11.84 -14.93
N PHE A 73 -4.39 10.75 -14.46
CA PHE A 73 -3.28 10.82 -13.52
C PHE A 73 -2.08 11.52 -14.19
N GLU A 74 -1.12 11.93 -13.37
CA GLU A 74 0.09 12.52 -13.89
C GLU A 74 0.84 11.49 -14.76
N HIS A 75 1.40 11.95 -15.88
CA HIS A 75 2.03 11.06 -16.86
C HIS A 75 3.50 10.84 -16.55
N LEU A 76 3.96 9.62 -16.76
CA LEU A 76 5.36 9.22 -16.65
C LEU A 76 5.83 8.70 -18.01
N PRO A 77 6.76 9.41 -18.67
CA PRO A 77 7.33 8.97 -19.94
C PRO A 77 8.26 7.76 -19.72
N LEU A 78 8.29 6.82 -20.69
CA LEU A 78 9.24 5.71 -20.66
C LEU A 78 10.62 6.09 -21.22
N ARG A 79 10.75 7.20 -21.95
CA ARG A 79 12.03 7.66 -22.47
C ARG A 79 13.02 7.97 -21.34
N PRO A 80 14.20 7.32 -21.28
CA PRO A 80 15.05 7.32 -20.07
C PRO A 80 15.43 8.70 -19.53
N ARG A 81 15.68 9.67 -20.40
CA ARG A 81 16.04 11.03 -19.99
C ARG A 81 14.87 11.76 -19.34
N GLU A 82 13.69 11.65 -19.92
CA GLU A 82 12.47 12.29 -19.45
C GLU A 82 11.97 11.61 -18.18
N ALA A 83 11.95 10.27 -18.17
CA ALA A 83 11.64 9.47 -16.98
C ALA A 83 12.54 9.85 -15.79
N LYS A 84 13.88 9.98 -16.03
CA LYS A 84 14.82 10.37 -15.00
C LYS A 84 14.50 11.75 -14.42
N ALA A 85 14.21 12.73 -15.28
CA ALA A 85 13.89 14.09 -14.85
C ALA A 85 12.63 14.10 -13.97
N LYS A 86 11.58 13.35 -14.38
CA LYS A 86 10.33 13.24 -13.65
C LYS A 86 10.50 12.55 -12.29
N LEU A 87 11.22 11.43 -12.24
CA LEU A 87 11.53 10.74 -10.99
C LEU A 87 12.36 11.59 -10.03
N GLN A 88 13.31 12.39 -10.54
CA GLN A 88 14.09 13.33 -9.73
C GLN A 88 13.24 14.48 -9.17
N GLU A 89 12.25 14.95 -9.92
CA GLU A 89 11.27 15.94 -9.46
C GLU A 89 10.45 15.36 -8.27
N LEU A 90 9.94 14.14 -8.41
CA LEU A 90 9.20 13.45 -7.33
C LEU A 90 10.06 13.27 -6.07
N LEU A 91 11.32 12.88 -6.23
CA LEU A 91 12.27 12.78 -5.11
C LEU A 91 12.54 14.12 -4.43
N ALA A 92 12.61 15.22 -5.19
CA ALA A 92 12.76 16.56 -4.62
C ALA A 92 11.57 16.91 -3.72
N ASP A 93 10.37 16.46 -4.09
CA ASP A 93 9.14 16.58 -3.30
C ASP A 93 9.07 15.63 -2.10
N GLY A 94 10.03 14.72 -1.92
CA GLY A 94 10.06 13.75 -0.83
C GLY A 94 9.25 12.48 -1.11
N ILE A 95 8.83 12.27 -2.34
CA ILE A 95 8.11 11.07 -2.80
C ILE A 95 9.15 10.01 -3.18
N THR A 96 9.10 8.84 -2.55
CA THR A 96 10.10 7.78 -2.72
C THR A 96 9.55 6.49 -3.31
N ALA A 97 8.29 6.49 -3.72
CA ALA A 97 7.67 5.40 -4.45
C ALA A 97 6.74 5.91 -5.55
N ILE A 98 6.56 5.14 -6.60
CA ILE A 98 5.54 5.37 -7.63
C ILE A 98 4.62 4.17 -7.76
N GLU A 99 3.36 4.46 -8.02
CA GLU A 99 2.33 3.49 -8.37
C GLU A 99 1.94 3.71 -9.83
N ILE A 100 2.27 2.75 -10.69
CA ILE A 100 1.92 2.80 -12.10
C ILE A 100 0.52 2.21 -12.27
N PHE A 101 -0.43 3.05 -12.65
CA PHE A 101 -1.82 2.66 -12.83
C PHE A 101 -2.03 1.94 -14.15
N ALA A 102 -2.65 0.75 -14.12
CA ALA A 102 -3.06 -0.05 -15.27
C ALA A 102 -1.99 -0.10 -16.39
N PRO A 103 -0.78 -0.68 -16.15
CA PRO A 103 0.29 -0.67 -17.14
C PRO A 103 0.07 -1.67 -18.30
N GLU A 104 -0.92 -2.56 -18.18
CA GLU A 104 -1.24 -3.59 -19.16
C GLU A 104 -1.83 -3.00 -20.44
N GLU A 105 -1.75 -3.73 -21.54
CA GLU A 105 -2.47 -3.34 -22.75
C GLU A 105 -3.96 -3.23 -22.46
N GLY A 106 -4.48 -2.01 -22.52
CA GLY A 106 -5.88 -1.72 -22.28
C GLY A 106 -6.78 -2.22 -23.41
N GLY A 107 -8.03 -2.48 -23.06
CA GLY A 107 -9.06 -2.87 -24.00
C GLY A 107 -9.87 -1.67 -24.52
N ASN A 108 -11.14 -1.88 -24.74
CA ASN A 108 -12.03 -0.87 -25.30
C ASN A 108 -12.77 -0.03 -24.25
N SER A 109 -12.57 -0.28 -22.96
CA SER A 109 -13.04 0.58 -21.90
C SER A 109 -12.13 1.78 -21.69
N TYR A 110 -12.71 2.95 -21.52
CA TYR A 110 -11.98 4.19 -21.34
C TYR A 110 -11.27 4.30 -19.98
N ASP A 111 -11.60 3.45 -19.00
CA ASP A 111 -10.93 3.45 -17.69
C ASP A 111 -9.59 2.68 -17.68
N GLY A 112 -9.33 1.86 -18.69
CA GLY A 112 -8.06 1.16 -18.88
C GLY A 112 -7.80 0.00 -17.93
N LEU A 113 -8.75 -0.35 -17.07
CA LEU A 113 -8.63 -1.48 -16.14
C LEU A 113 -9.06 -2.82 -16.77
N ASP A 114 -9.70 -2.77 -17.92
CA ASP A 114 -10.14 -3.92 -18.73
C ASP A 114 -9.01 -4.40 -19.64
N ALA A 115 -7.98 -5.03 -19.09
CA ALA A 115 -6.85 -5.46 -19.89
C ALA A 115 -7.27 -6.36 -21.07
N LYS A 116 -6.75 -6.03 -22.24
CA LYS A 116 -6.82 -6.82 -23.46
C LYS A 116 -5.78 -7.92 -23.45
N ASP A 117 -4.55 -7.58 -23.10
CA ASP A 117 -3.46 -8.51 -22.87
C ASP A 117 -2.75 -8.20 -21.56
N ARG A 118 -2.70 -9.19 -20.66
CA ARG A 118 -2.11 -9.06 -19.33
C ARG A 118 -0.59 -9.23 -19.28
N TYR A 119 0.01 -9.57 -20.40
CA TYR A 119 1.43 -9.91 -20.49
C TYR A 119 2.25 -8.89 -21.28
N ARG A 120 1.68 -7.77 -21.65
CA ARG A 120 2.40 -6.70 -22.33
C ARG A 120 1.85 -5.31 -21.98
N LEU A 121 2.66 -4.30 -22.23
CA LEU A 121 2.24 -2.92 -22.23
C LEU A 121 1.38 -2.61 -23.46
N ASP A 122 0.60 -1.52 -23.37
CA ASP A 122 0.04 -0.91 -24.55
C ASP A 122 1.16 -0.58 -25.55
N PRO A 123 1.07 -1.04 -26.83
CA PRO A 123 2.09 -0.80 -27.82
C PRO A 123 2.37 0.69 -28.11
N GLU A 124 1.39 1.57 -27.85
CA GLU A 124 1.57 3.03 -27.98
C GLU A 124 2.46 3.60 -26.88
N VAL A 125 2.47 2.98 -25.71
CA VAL A 125 3.29 3.40 -24.56
C VAL A 125 4.75 3.01 -24.75
N GLY A 126 5.03 1.78 -25.21
CA GLY A 126 6.39 1.29 -25.37
C GLY A 126 6.52 -0.22 -25.26
N THR A 127 7.74 -0.69 -25.03
CA THR A 127 8.05 -2.11 -24.90
C THR A 127 8.19 -2.54 -23.44
N MET A 128 8.08 -3.84 -23.18
CA MET A 128 8.37 -4.41 -21.87
C MET A 128 9.81 -4.17 -21.40
N ASP A 129 10.76 -4.01 -22.34
CA ASP A 129 12.14 -3.67 -21.99
C ASP A 129 12.27 -2.21 -21.58
N ASP A 130 11.51 -1.29 -22.18
CA ASP A 130 11.43 0.10 -21.74
C ASP A 130 10.86 0.18 -20.32
N PHE A 131 9.82 -0.59 -20.01
CA PHE A 131 9.25 -0.70 -18.66
C PHE A 131 10.27 -1.23 -17.65
N ARG A 132 10.97 -2.32 -17.96
CA ARG A 132 12.05 -2.85 -17.10
C ARG A 132 13.17 -1.85 -16.88
N ASN A 133 13.50 -1.07 -17.90
CA ASN A 133 14.50 0.00 -17.77
C ASN A 133 14.01 1.15 -16.89
N LEU A 134 12.73 1.51 -16.97
CA LEU A 134 12.10 2.48 -16.04
C LEU A 134 12.19 1.99 -14.58
N VAL A 135 11.82 0.73 -14.30
CA VAL A 135 11.90 0.15 -12.96
C VAL A 135 13.34 0.17 -12.44
N LYS A 136 14.31 -0.25 -13.25
CA LYS A 136 15.74 -0.19 -12.90
C LYS A 136 16.21 1.25 -12.62
N LEU A 137 15.75 2.19 -13.43
CA LEU A 137 16.08 3.61 -13.24
C LEU A 137 15.52 4.15 -11.93
N ALA A 138 14.28 3.82 -11.58
CA ALA A 138 13.67 4.19 -10.31
C ALA A 138 14.48 3.64 -9.13
N HIS A 139 14.84 2.34 -9.17
CA HIS A 139 15.68 1.71 -8.15
C HIS A 139 17.06 2.35 -8.02
N LEU A 140 17.72 2.71 -9.13
CA LEU A 140 19.00 3.42 -9.11
C LEU A 140 18.90 4.81 -8.46
N LEU A 141 17.73 5.42 -8.49
CA LEU A 141 17.45 6.68 -7.81
C LEU A 141 16.97 6.49 -6.35
N GLY A 142 16.85 5.25 -5.88
CA GLY A 142 16.38 4.94 -4.53
C GLY A 142 14.86 4.99 -4.39
N MET A 143 14.11 4.91 -5.49
CA MET A 143 12.65 4.85 -5.49
C MET A 143 12.14 3.43 -5.65
N HIS A 144 10.95 3.15 -5.10
CA HIS A 144 10.23 1.89 -5.30
C HIS A 144 9.14 2.04 -6.36
N VAL A 145 8.80 0.91 -7.00
CA VAL A 145 7.80 0.87 -8.08
C VAL A 145 6.78 -0.22 -7.79
N ILE A 146 5.52 0.14 -7.69
CA ILE A 146 4.40 -0.81 -7.65
C ILE A 146 3.45 -0.56 -8.82
N THR A 147 2.58 -1.53 -9.10
CA THR A 147 1.54 -1.40 -10.13
C THR A 147 0.15 -1.51 -9.52
N PHE A 148 -0.82 -0.85 -10.13
CA PHE A 148 -2.24 -0.99 -9.83
C PHE A 148 -2.90 -1.79 -10.96
N GLN A 149 -3.45 -2.97 -10.67
CA GLN A 149 -3.97 -3.90 -11.68
C GLN A 149 -5.27 -4.54 -11.24
N ASN A 150 -6.17 -4.78 -12.20
CA ASN A 150 -7.41 -5.52 -11.98
C ASN A 150 -7.26 -6.97 -12.47
N LEU A 151 -7.63 -7.94 -11.67
CA LEU A 151 -7.68 -9.37 -12.03
C LEU A 151 -9.10 -9.94 -11.94
N GLY A 152 -10.13 -9.09 -11.89
CA GLY A 152 -11.53 -9.47 -11.76
C GLY A 152 -12.25 -9.65 -13.11
N TYR A 153 -11.81 -8.94 -14.15
CA TYR A 153 -12.48 -8.96 -15.46
C TYR A 153 -11.47 -8.67 -16.60
N SER A 154 -11.86 -8.95 -17.83
CA SER A 154 -11.12 -8.58 -19.04
C SER A 154 -11.88 -7.58 -19.89
N SER A 155 -11.25 -7.12 -20.97
CA SER A 155 -11.95 -6.46 -22.05
C SER A 155 -12.83 -7.43 -22.84
N THR A 156 -13.86 -6.88 -23.49
CA THR A 156 -14.68 -7.63 -24.45
C THR A 156 -13.95 -7.94 -25.77
N ASP A 157 -12.86 -7.23 -26.07
CA ASP A 157 -11.97 -7.46 -27.22
C ASP A 157 -10.67 -8.18 -26.86
N ALA A 158 -10.54 -8.66 -25.62
CA ALA A 158 -9.41 -9.48 -25.20
C ALA A 158 -9.34 -10.81 -25.97
N ASP A 159 -8.16 -11.18 -26.47
CA ASP A 159 -7.97 -12.39 -27.27
C ASP A 159 -8.42 -13.66 -26.54
N ASN A 160 -8.19 -13.74 -25.23
CA ASN A 160 -8.64 -14.86 -24.41
C ASN A 160 -10.17 -14.94 -24.30
N PHE A 161 -10.86 -13.80 -24.21
CA PHE A 161 -12.33 -13.76 -24.18
C PHE A 161 -12.92 -14.11 -25.56
N LEU A 162 -12.38 -13.52 -26.62
CA LEU A 162 -12.84 -13.81 -27.99
C LEU A 162 -12.65 -15.28 -28.36
N LYS A 163 -11.51 -15.88 -28.00
CA LYS A 163 -11.27 -17.31 -28.22
C LYS A 163 -12.19 -18.19 -27.36
N ALA A 164 -12.42 -17.83 -26.09
CA ALA A 164 -13.37 -18.53 -25.23
C ALA A 164 -14.79 -18.50 -25.82
N ALA A 165 -15.22 -17.36 -26.36
CA ALA A 165 -16.51 -17.21 -27.02
C ALA A 165 -16.63 -18.10 -28.29
N ASP A 166 -15.56 -18.20 -29.11
CA ASP A 166 -15.54 -19.11 -30.28
C ASP A 166 -15.60 -20.58 -29.86
N ASP A 167 -14.93 -20.94 -28.77
CA ASP A 167 -14.96 -22.31 -28.22
C ASP A 167 -16.34 -22.66 -27.68
N GLU A 168 -16.99 -21.74 -26.93
CA GLU A 168 -18.36 -21.91 -26.45
C GLU A 168 -19.36 -22.10 -27.61
N ARG A 169 -19.29 -21.27 -28.65
CA ARG A 169 -20.11 -21.39 -29.84
C ARG A 169 -19.96 -22.74 -30.54
N ALA A 170 -18.75 -23.27 -30.52
CA ALA A 170 -18.44 -24.56 -31.16
C ALA A 170 -18.69 -25.77 -30.23
N GLY A 171 -19.20 -25.55 -29.01
CA GLY A 171 -19.39 -26.60 -28.01
C GLY A 171 -18.10 -27.24 -27.54
N ARG A 172 -16.97 -26.53 -27.62
CA ARG A 172 -15.66 -27.04 -27.18
C ARG A 172 -15.36 -26.58 -25.77
N THR A 173 -15.06 -27.51 -24.89
CA THR A 173 -14.50 -27.22 -23.60
C THR A 173 -13.01 -26.96 -23.73
N SER A 174 -12.55 -25.78 -23.34
CA SER A 174 -11.15 -25.40 -23.31
C SER A 174 -10.79 -24.75 -21.99
N ARG A 175 -9.49 -24.64 -21.66
CA ARG A 175 -9.04 -23.86 -20.50
C ARG A 175 -9.59 -22.42 -20.54
N GLY A 176 -9.63 -21.80 -21.73
CA GLY A 176 -10.11 -20.44 -21.91
C GLY A 176 -11.61 -20.27 -21.61
N THR A 177 -12.44 -21.29 -21.94
CA THR A 177 -13.88 -21.22 -21.62
C THR A 177 -14.13 -21.23 -20.10
N SER A 178 -13.29 -21.90 -19.32
CA SER A 178 -13.35 -21.92 -17.86
C SER A 178 -12.92 -20.59 -17.22
N PHE A 179 -12.28 -19.68 -17.95
CA PHE A 179 -11.91 -18.35 -17.44
C PHE A 179 -13.11 -17.45 -17.16
N TYR A 180 -14.26 -17.75 -17.76
CA TYR A 180 -15.46 -16.92 -17.71
C TYR A 180 -16.67 -17.73 -17.27
N TYR A 181 -17.72 -17.02 -16.81
CA TYR A 181 -19.02 -17.61 -16.54
C TYR A 181 -19.88 -17.52 -17.79
N TRP A 182 -20.48 -18.65 -18.18
CA TRP A 182 -21.36 -18.77 -19.35
C TRP A 182 -22.73 -19.31 -18.96
N SER A 183 -23.77 -18.89 -19.67
CA SER A 183 -25.13 -19.35 -19.47
C SER A 183 -25.93 -19.37 -20.80
N ASP A 184 -26.82 -20.31 -20.94
CA ASP A 184 -27.80 -20.34 -22.05
C ASP A 184 -29.02 -19.42 -21.77
N ARG A 185 -29.13 -18.84 -20.56
CA ARG A 185 -30.27 -18.05 -20.13
C ARG A 185 -29.86 -16.74 -19.46
N PRO A 186 -30.61 -15.62 -19.75
CA PRO A 186 -30.34 -14.33 -19.12
C PRO A 186 -30.73 -14.27 -17.63
N ASP A 187 -31.57 -15.21 -17.16
CA ASP A 187 -32.07 -15.30 -15.81
C ASP A 187 -31.40 -16.41 -14.99
N ALA A 188 -30.25 -16.90 -15.43
CA ALA A 188 -29.46 -17.86 -14.67
C ALA A 188 -29.09 -17.27 -13.29
N PRO A 189 -28.96 -18.11 -12.24
CA PRO A 189 -28.47 -17.63 -10.95
C PRO A 189 -27.13 -16.92 -11.12
N ALA A 190 -26.94 -15.82 -10.37
CA ALA A 190 -25.64 -15.15 -10.30
C ALA A 190 -24.58 -16.14 -9.82
N PRO A 191 -23.32 -16.05 -10.31
CA PRO A 191 -22.21 -16.80 -9.77
C PRO A 191 -22.11 -16.59 -8.26
N ALA A 192 -22.05 -17.69 -7.49
CA ALA A 192 -22.04 -17.61 -6.04
C ALA A 192 -20.82 -16.82 -5.55
N ALA A 193 -21.04 -15.81 -4.73
CA ALA A 193 -20.00 -15.27 -3.89
C ALA A 193 -19.73 -16.29 -2.77
N SER A 194 -18.51 -16.78 -2.68
CA SER A 194 -18.17 -17.90 -1.83
C SER A 194 -17.98 -17.52 -0.36
N ASN A 195 -17.85 -16.21 -0.02
CA ASN A 195 -17.50 -15.79 1.33
C ASN A 195 -18.06 -14.40 1.66
N SER A 196 -18.58 -14.25 2.89
CA SER A 196 -19.13 -12.99 3.40
C SER A 196 -18.10 -11.87 3.54
N TYR A 197 -16.81 -12.18 3.62
CA TYR A 197 -15.72 -11.19 3.71
C TYR A 197 -15.50 -10.43 2.41
N PHE A 198 -15.78 -11.05 1.28
CA PHE A 198 -15.67 -10.44 -0.04
C PHE A 198 -16.98 -9.83 -0.52
N PHE A 199 -18.01 -9.80 0.34
CA PHE A 199 -19.30 -9.21 0.02
C PHE A 199 -19.30 -7.72 0.29
N VAL A 200 -19.43 -6.94 -0.77
CA VAL A 200 -19.75 -5.51 -0.66
C VAL A 200 -21.24 -5.35 -0.43
N ARG A 201 -21.64 -4.68 0.64
CA ARG A 201 -23.03 -4.31 0.83
C ARG A 201 -23.41 -3.17 -0.11
N PRO A 202 -24.55 -3.24 -0.82
CA PRO A 202 -24.96 -2.26 -1.82
C PRO A 202 -25.12 -0.82 -1.31
N SER A 203 -25.14 -0.60 -0.01
CA SER A 203 -25.62 0.63 0.62
C SER A 203 -24.58 1.74 0.79
N ILE A 204 -23.31 1.53 0.42
CA ILE A 204 -22.25 2.46 0.84
C ILE A 204 -21.84 3.46 -0.24
N SER A 205 -21.99 3.14 -1.52
CA SER A 205 -21.49 4.01 -2.61
C SER A 205 -22.56 4.49 -3.61
N GLY A 206 -23.84 4.27 -3.32
CA GLY A 206 -24.87 4.45 -4.35
C GLY A 206 -24.78 3.42 -5.49
N TYR A 207 -23.83 2.48 -5.38
CA TYR A 207 -23.68 1.35 -6.28
C TYR A 207 -24.81 0.34 -6.02
N ASP A 208 -25.63 0.12 -7.05
CA ASP A 208 -26.69 -0.89 -7.02
C ASP A 208 -26.22 -2.12 -7.80
N PRO A 209 -25.79 -3.19 -7.11
CA PRO A 209 -25.30 -4.38 -7.79
C PRO A 209 -26.36 -5.01 -8.69
N THR A 210 -27.65 -4.80 -8.39
CA THR A 210 -28.75 -5.32 -9.22
C THR A 210 -28.85 -4.63 -10.58
N LYS A 211 -28.20 -3.47 -10.75
CA LYS A 211 -28.17 -2.72 -12.01
C LYS A 211 -26.93 -2.97 -12.86
N SER A 212 -25.89 -3.53 -12.28
CA SER A 212 -24.62 -3.79 -12.95
C SER A 212 -24.24 -5.28 -13.03
N GLU A 213 -24.77 -6.10 -12.14
CA GLU A 213 -24.56 -7.55 -12.16
C GLU A 213 -25.63 -8.24 -13.01
N PHE A 214 -25.26 -8.71 -14.18
CA PHE A 214 -26.21 -9.39 -15.06
C PHE A 214 -25.52 -10.25 -16.13
N TRP A 215 -26.32 -11.12 -16.73
CA TRP A 215 -25.93 -11.92 -17.87
C TRP A 215 -26.07 -11.11 -19.14
N GLN A 216 -24.95 -10.86 -19.83
CA GLN A 216 -24.90 -10.11 -21.09
C GLN A 216 -24.77 -11.06 -22.28
N TRP A 217 -25.59 -10.86 -23.33
CA TRP A 217 -25.53 -11.68 -24.53
C TRP A 217 -24.26 -11.42 -25.33
N SER A 218 -23.61 -12.50 -25.78
CA SER A 218 -22.49 -12.47 -26.73
C SER A 218 -22.93 -13.05 -28.06
N ASP A 219 -22.99 -12.21 -29.09
CA ASP A 219 -23.27 -12.68 -30.46
C ASP A 219 -22.22 -13.68 -30.95
N ARG A 220 -20.96 -13.51 -30.48
CA ARG A 220 -19.86 -14.39 -30.84
C ARG A 220 -19.98 -15.78 -30.22
N ALA A 221 -20.30 -15.85 -28.94
CA ALA A 221 -20.47 -17.11 -28.21
C ALA A 221 -21.84 -17.77 -28.46
N GLN A 222 -22.86 -16.99 -28.86
CA GLN A 222 -24.29 -17.37 -28.85
C GLN A 222 -24.73 -17.86 -27.46
N LYS A 223 -24.18 -17.22 -26.41
CA LYS A 223 -24.46 -17.46 -24.99
C LYS A 223 -24.37 -16.16 -24.20
N TYR A 224 -24.87 -16.18 -22.99
CA TYR A 224 -24.68 -15.11 -22.05
C TYR A 224 -23.39 -15.31 -21.26
N TYR A 225 -22.69 -14.21 -20.98
CA TYR A 225 -21.54 -14.17 -20.07
C TYR A 225 -21.86 -13.28 -18.88
N TRP A 226 -21.23 -13.56 -17.74
CA TRP A 226 -21.44 -12.76 -16.53
C TRP A 226 -20.61 -11.50 -16.56
N THR A 227 -21.25 -10.36 -16.20
CA THR A 227 -20.59 -9.06 -16.04
C THR A 227 -20.98 -8.44 -14.70
N ARG A 228 -20.07 -7.70 -14.12
CA ARG A 228 -20.25 -6.99 -12.85
C ARG A 228 -19.97 -5.49 -12.97
N TRP A 229 -18.95 -5.15 -13.73
CA TRP A 229 -18.56 -3.76 -13.94
C TRP A 229 -18.91 -3.31 -15.34
N PRO A 230 -19.77 -2.26 -15.49
CA PRO A 230 -19.87 -1.58 -16.74
C PRO A 230 -18.67 -0.64 -16.88
N GLY A 231 -17.74 -0.94 -17.78
CA GLY A 231 -16.82 0.05 -18.33
C GLY A 231 -17.58 1.06 -19.17
N ARG A 232 -16.87 2.05 -19.69
CA ARG A 232 -17.40 3.02 -20.65
C ARG A 232 -16.45 3.17 -21.81
N ASP A 233 -16.99 3.30 -23.03
CA ASP A 233 -16.20 3.70 -24.18
C ASP A 233 -15.84 5.20 -24.14
N ALA A 234 -15.05 5.66 -25.11
CA ALA A 234 -14.66 7.07 -25.23
C ALA A 234 -15.86 8.01 -25.47
N GLN A 235 -17.01 7.50 -25.88
CA GLN A 235 -18.27 8.22 -26.07
C GLN A 235 -19.16 8.18 -24.82
N GLY A 236 -18.75 7.45 -23.76
CA GLY A 236 -19.48 7.29 -22.51
C GLY A 236 -20.56 6.20 -22.54
N ASN A 237 -20.66 5.38 -23.60
CA ASN A 237 -21.57 4.25 -23.66
C ASN A 237 -21.11 3.13 -22.75
N PRO A 238 -21.99 2.39 -22.07
CA PRO A 238 -21.60 1.29 -21.19
C PRO A 238 -21.02 0.13 -21.99
N ILE A 239 -19.89 -0.40 -21.53
CA ILE A 239 -19.30 -1.65 -21.97
C ILE A 239 -19.43 -2.65 -20.83
N HIS A 240 -19.97 -3.84 -21.13
CA HIS A 240 -20.18 -4.87 -20.14
C HIS A 240 -18.96 -5.80 -20.08
N LEU A 241 -18.12 -5.61 -19.07
CA LEU A 241 -16.81 -6.28 -18.98
C LEU A 241 -16.97 -7.74 -18.52
N PRO A 242 -16.42 -8.71 -19.27
CA PRO A 242 -16.52 -10.14 -18.91
C PRO A 242 -15.78 -10.43 -17.62
N GLN A 243 -16.50 -10.89 -16.59
CA GLN A 243 -15.91 -11.22 -15.31
C GLN A 243 -15.23 -12.58 -15.33
N TYR A 244 -14.04 -12.61 -14.76
CA TYR A 244 -13.29 -13.84 -14.59
C TYR A 244 -13.89 -14.75 -13.52
N ASN A 245 -13.79 -16.03 -13.78
CA ASN A 245 -14.35 -17.11 -12.94
C ASN A 245 -13.35 -17.53 -11.85
N TRP A 246 -13.51 -16.97 -10.66
CA TRP A 246 -12.72 -17.36 -9.49
C TRP A 246 -13.20 -18.62 -8.79
N THR A 247 -14.32 -19.23 -9.22
CA THR A 247 -14.78 -20.54 -8.69
C THR A 247 -14.02 -21.70 -9.32
N ALA A 248 -13.62 -21.59 -10.58
CA ALA A 248 -12.77 -22.55 -11.25
C ALA A 248 -11.29 -22.36 -10.84
N ASP A 249 -10.42 -23.29 -11.19
CA ASP A 249 -8.99 -23.21 -10.89
C ASP A 249 -8.18 -22.59 -12.03
N GLU A 250 -8.73 -22.61 -13.25
CA GLU A 250 -8.03 -22.21 -14.48
C GLU A 250 -7.69 -20.72 -14.50
N TRP A 251 -8.64 -19.84 -14.09
CA TRP A 251 -8.35 -18.42 -14.04
C TRP A 251 -7.47 -18.06 -12.84
N PRO A 252 -7.70 -18.51 -11.60
CA PRO A 252 -6.77 -18.29 -10.50
C PRO A 252 -5.32 -18.70 -10.82
N ASP A 253 -5.13 -19.85 -11.47
CA ASP A 253 -3.81 -20.28 -11.96
C ASP A 253 -3.21 -19.30 -12.97
N GLU A 254 -4.02 -18.72 -13.84
CA GLU A 254 -3.55 -17.72 -14.81
C GLU A 254 -3.23 -16.40 -14.12
N ALA A 255 -4.08 -15.92 -13.20
CA ALA A 255 -3.84 -14.73 -12.40
C ALA A 255 -2.50 -14.80 -11.63
N ARG A 256 -2.19 -15.96 -11.05
CA ARG A 256 -0.88 -16.22 -10.42
C ARG A 256 0.29 -16.05 -11.37
N LYS A 257 0.14 -16.47 -12.64
CA LYS A 257 1.19 -16.29 -13.65
C LYS A 257 1.32 -14.82 -14.08
N VAL A 258 0.21 -14.10 -14.22
CA VAL A 258 0.20 -12.67 -14.48
C VAL A 258 0.97 -11.92 -13.39
N ILE A 259 0.66 -12.18 -12.11
CA ILE A 259 1.37 -11.57 -10.99
C ILE A 259 2.87 -11.83 -11.09
N ARG A 260 3.30 -13.09 -11.30
CA ARG A 260 4.71 -13.45 -11.44
C ARG A 260 5.38 -12.75 -12.60
N PHE A 261 4.71 -12.70 -13.76
CA PHE A 261 5.22 -12.02 -14.94
C PHE A 261 5.56 -10.55 -14.67
N TRP A 262 4.66 -9.82 -13.99
CA TRP A 262 4.91 -8.44 -13.62
C TRP A 262 6.00 -8.30 -12.56
N LEU A 263 6.04 -9.18 -11.57
CA LEU A 263 7.13 -9.20 -10.59
C LEU A 263 8.51 -9.46 -11.22
N ASP A 264 8.57 -10.26 -12.28
CA ASP A 264 9.79 -10.52 -13.05
C ASP A 264 10.30 -9.29 -13.83
N THR A 265 9.48 -8.24 -13.94
CA THR A 265 9.94 -6.94 -14.46
C THR A 265 10.76 -6.16 -13.43
N GLY A 266 10.74 -6.57 -12.18
CA GLY A 266 11.47 -5.98 -11.06
C GLY A 266 10.62 -5.09 -10.15
N ILE A 267 9.30 -4.95 -10.36
CA ILE A 267 8.44 -4.16 -9.47
C ILE A 267 8.43 -4.67 -8.04
N ASP A 268 8.20 -3.78 -7.08
CA ASP A 268 8.28 -4.03 -5.64
C ASP A 268 6.97 -4.52 -5.03
N GLY A 269 5.90 -4.60 -5.81
CA GLY A 269 4.60 -5.07 -5.36
C GLY A 269 3.43 -4.60 -6.22
N MET A 270 2.21 -4.83 -5.72
CA MET A 270 0.97 -4.55 -6.43
C MET A 270 -0.14 -4.02 -5.52
N VAL A 271 -0.94 -3.12 -6.05
CA VAL A 271 -2.33 -2.88 -5.64
C VAL A 271 -3.22 -3.73 -6.55
N LEU A 272 -4.08 -4.51 -5.95
CA LEU A 272 -5.05 -5.36 -6.64
C LEU A 272 -6.42 -4.68 -6.57
N ASP A 273 -6.89 -4.21 -7.70
CA ASP A 273 -8.15 -3.48 -7.83
C ASP A 273 -9.34 -4.36 -7.46
N ALA A 274 -10.23 -3.82 -6.65
CA ALA A 274 -11.56 -4.36 -6.33
C ALA A 274 -11.59 -5.86 -5.96
N VAL A 275 -10.59 -6.36 -5.21
CA VAL A 275 -10.45 -7.81 -4.88
C VAL A 275 -11.72 -8.38 -4.23
N ASN A 276 -12.38 -7.62 -3.38
CA ASN A 276 -13.63 -8.00 -2.73
C ASN A 276 -14.82 -8.21 -3.71
N TRP A 277 -14.63 -7.86 -4.99
CA TRP A 277 -15.61 -8.05 -6.06
C TRP A 277 -15.30 -9.24 -6.98
N TYR A 278 -14.19 -9.96 -6.78
CA TYR A 278 -13.86 -11.13 -7.59
C TYR A 278 -14.82 -12.27 -7.30
N ALA A 279 -15.74 -12.54 -8.24
CA ALA A 279 -16.79 -13.53 -8.05
C ALA A 279 -16.22 -14.94 -7.84
N GLY A 280 -16.52 -15.54 -6.69
CA GLY A 280 -16.05 -16.87 -6.31
C GLY A 280 -14.70 -16.94 -5.63
N ILE A 281 -14.05 -15.80 -5.36
CA ILE A 281 -12.84 -15.79 -4.54
C ILE A 281 -13.20 -16.04 -3.06
N ASP A 282 -12.32 -16.71 -2.36
CA ASP A 282 -12.35 -16.89 -0.90
C ASP A 282 -10.94 -16.66 -0.31
N TRP A 283 -10.81 -16.74 1.03
CA TRP A 283 -9.52 -16.52 1.69
C TRP A 283 -8.44 -17.51 1.24
N GLN A 284 -8.81 -18.77 0.98
CA GLN A 284 -7.86 -19.78 0.52
C GLN A 284 -7.33 -19.43 -0.87
N LYS A 285 -8.21 -19.13 -1.82
CA LYS A 285 -7.84 -18.74 -3.18
C LYS A 285 -7.07 -17.42 -3.18
N ASN A 286 -7.49 -16.45 -2.37
CA ASN A 286 -6.76 -15.21 -2.18
C ASN A 286 -5.30 -15.47 -1.72
N ALA A 287 -5.11 -16.26 -0.67
CA ALA A 287 -3.79 -16.58 -0.14
C ALA A 287 -2.93 -17.33 -1.17
N GLU A 288 -3.50 -18.32 -1.85
CA GLU A 288 -2.77 -19.18 -2.79
C GLU A 288 -2.42 -18.48 -4.10
N TYR A 289 -3.37 -17.74 -4.68
CA TYR A 289 -3.24 -17.24 -6.04
C TYR A 289 -2.89 -15.75 -6.15
N LEU A 290 -3.20 -14.94 -5.14
CA LEU A 290 -2.86 -13.52 -5.10
C LEU A 290 -1.65 -13.22 -4.21
N ILE A 291 -1.64 -13.72 -2.96
CA ILE A 291 -0.62 -13.34 -1.98
C ILE A 291 0.65 -14.18 -2.10
N THR A 292 0.54 -15.51 -2.20
CA THR A 292 1.72 -16.38 -2.33
C THR A 292 2.65 -15.98 -3.49
N PRO A 293 2.16 -15.61 -4.69
CA PRO A 293 3.03 -15.13 -5.76
C PRO A 293 3.81 -13.87 -5.42
N LEU A 294 3.26 -12.98 -4.57
CA LEU A 294 3.87 -11.71 -4.17
C LEU A 294 5.06 -11.88 -3.20
N GLN A 295 5.19 -13.06 -2.57
CA GLN A 295 6.37 -13.43 -1.76
C GLN A 295 6.74 -12.41 -0.67
N GLY A 296 5.76 -11.83 0.01
CA GLY A 296 5.97 -10.82 1.05
C GLY A 296 6.32 -9.42 0.53
N ARG A 297 6.26 -9.18 -0.79
CA ARG A 297 6.34 -7.82 -1.36
C ARG A 297 5.11 -7.02 -0.99
N PHE A 298 5.14 -5.72 -1.28
CA PHE A 298 4.00 -4.85 -1.09
C PHE A 298 2.75 -5.42 -1.79
N SER A 299 1.67 -5.54 -1.03
CA SER A 299 0.39 -6.03 -1.52
C SER A 299 -0.74 -5.27 -0.86
N GLN A 300 -1.68 -4.78 -1.66
CA GLN A 300 -2.83 -4.04 -1.18
C GLN A 300 -4.09 -4.46 -1.93
N PRO A 301 -5.18 -4.80 -1.22
CA PRO A 301 -6.48 -5.04 -1.82
C PRO A 301 -7.22 -3.70 -1.90
N GLU A 302 -7.43 -3.17 -3.07
CA GLU A 302 -8.32 -2.01 -3.23
C GLU A 302 -9.74 -2.42 -2.83
N GLY A 303 -10.38 -1.61 -1.99
CA GLY A 303 -11.69 -1.90 -1.39
C GLY A 303 -11.68 -2.81 -0.16
N GLY A 304 -10.58 -3.52 0.11
CA GLY A 304 -10.44 -4.38 1.30
C GLY A 304 -10.44 -3.58 2.60
N GLY A 305 -11.38 -3.88 3.52
CA GLY A 305 -11.55 -3.16 4.78
C GLY A 305 -12.31 -1.84 4.66
N ALA A 306 -12.87 -1.51 3.48
CA ALA A 306 -13.55 -0.23 3.21
C ALA A 306 -14.88 -0.08 3.96
N PHE A 307 -15.54 -1.18 4.28
CA PHE A 307 -16.90 -1.15 4.78
C PHE A 307 -16.95 -1.34 6.29
N HIS A 308 -17.88 -0.66 6.96
CA HIS A 308 -18.02 -0.68 8.42
C HIS A 308 -18.20 -2.09 9.02
N THR A 309 -18.56 -3.09 8.21
CA THR A 309 -18.72 -4.48 8.61
C THR A 309 -17.50 -5.34 8.29
N ASP A 310 -16.55 -4.83 7.52
CA ASP A 310 -15.32 -5.52 7.22
C ASP A 310 -14.38 -5.42 8.42
N ASP A 311 -13.74 -6.52 8.78
CA ASP A 311 -12.64 -6.50 9.73
C ASP A 311 -11.34 -6.17 8.98
N PRO A 312 -10.78 -4.96 9.12
CA PRO A 312 -9.53 -4.62 8.44
C PRO A 312 -8.37 -5.50 8.90
N VAL A 313 -8.40 -6.00 10.13
CA VAL A 313 -7.38 -6.90 10.68
C VAL A 313 -7.37 -8.23 9.93
N GLY A 314 -8.54 -8.78 9.59
CA GLY A 314 -8.66 -10.03 8.81
C GLY A 314 -7.99 -9.95 7.44
N TRP A 315 -7.97 -8.78 6.78
CA TRP A 315 -7.25 -8.60 5.52
C TRP A 315 -5.74 -8.75 5.68
N VAL A 316 -5.19 -8.38 6.84
CA VAL A 316 -3.76 -8.55 7.16
C VAL A 316 -3.48 -9.98 7.65
N THR A 317 -4.21 -10.47 8.66
CA THR A 317 -3.91 -11.74 9.35
C THR A 317 -4.30 -12.96 8.54
N ASP A 318 -5.49 -12.96 7.96
CA ASP A 318 -6.05 -14.09 7.21
C ASP A 318 -5.83 -13.92 5.71
N GLY A 319 -5.96 -12.68 5.22
CA GLY A 319 -5.72 -12.32 3.83
C GLY A 319 -4.25 -12.27 3.44
N GLY A 320 -3.36 -11.98 4.38
CA GLY A 320 -1.91 -11.91 4.16
C GLY A 320 -1.42 -10.65 3.43
N TYR A 321 -2.26 -9.62 3.34
CA TYR A 321 -1.89 -8.34 2.74
C TYR A 321 -0.94 -7.56 3.65
N THR A 322 0.03 -6.87 3.05
CA THR A 322 1.03 -6.08 3.78
C THR A 322 0.59 -4.65 4.01
N ASN A 323 -0.37 -4.17 3.21
CA ASN A 323 -0.87 -2.80 3.26
C ASN A 323 -2.37 -2.73 3.01
N LEU A 324 -3.03 -1.72 3.59
CA LEU A 324 -4.43 -1.38 3.32
C LEU A 324 -4.56 0.13 3.07
N PHE A 325 -5.64 0.57 2.41
CA PHE A 325 -6.06 1.96 2.52
C PHE A 325 -6.51 2.25 3.95
N ASP A 326 -6.18 3.43 4.50
CA ASP A 326 -6.74 3.84 5.80
C ASP A 326 -8.18 4.35 5.65
N TYR A 327 -9.10 3.43 5.46
CA TYR A 327 -10.52 3.74 5.40
C TYR A 327 -11.09 4.27 6.73
N GLY A 328 -10.33 4.21 7.81
CA GLY A 328 -10.66 4.88 9.07
C GLY A 328 -10.63 6.40 8.93
N LEU A 329 -9.75 6.93 8.08
CA LEU A 329 -9.62 8.36 7.81
C LEU A 329 -10.58 8.86 6.72
N GLY A 330 -11.18 7.95 5.94
CA GLY A 330 -12.19 8.27 4.93
C GLY A 330 -12.19 7.30 3.77
N ILE A 331 -13.25 7.40 2.98
CA ILE A 331 -13.40 6.65 1.74
C ILE A 331 -13.20 7.66 0.60
N TRP A 332 -12.10 7.57 -0.12
CA TRP A 332 -11.65 8.58 -1.08
C TRP A 332 -12.63 8.89 -2.22
N TRP A 333 -13.54 7.95 -2.52
CA TRP A 333 -14.62 8.17 -3.49
C TRP A 333 -15.92 8.75 -2.88
N GLU A 334 -16.03 8.82 -1.54
CA GLU A 334 -17.15 9.42 -0.81
C GLU A 334 -16.77 10.84 -0.34
N LYS A 335 -16.69 11.76 -1.27
CA LYS A 335 -16.28 13.15 -1.00
C LYS A 335 -17.15 13.81 0.08
N GLY A 336 -16.49 14.40 1.07
CA GLY A 336 -17.10 15.25 2.10
C GLY A 336 -17.37 14.60 3.44
N ASN A 337 -17.27 13.28 3.58
CA ASN A 337 -17.51 12.56 4.84
C ASN A 337 -16.25 11.96 5.45
N GLU A 338 -15.07 12.36 4.97
CA GLU A 338 -13.81 11.85 5.50
C GLU A 338 -13.59 12.34 6.94
N PRO A 339 -13.44 11.45 7.94
CA PRO A 339 -13.20 11.83 9.33
C PRO A 339 -12.02 12.78 9.53
N LEU A 340 -10.94 12.63 8.75
CA LEU A 340 -9.79 13.54 8.78
C LEU A 340 -10.21 14.96 8.37
N ALA A 341 -10.85 15.13 7.22
CA ALA A 341 -11.26 16.43 6.72
C ALA A 341 -12.33 17.06 7.63
N GLN A 342 -13.25 16.26 8.15
CA GLN A 342 -14.27 16.72 9.11
C GLN A 342 -13.64 17.21 10.42
N ALA A 343 -12.70 16.44 10.99
CA ALA A 343 -12.00 16.81 12.21
C ALA A 343 -11.28 18.18 12.07
N ILE A 344 -10.67 18.42 10.92
CA ILE A 344 -9.99 19.69 10.63
C ILE A 344 -11.00 20.85 10.49
N ARG A 345 -12.09 20.64 9.73
CA ARG A 345 -13.13 21.67 9.54
C ARG A 345 -13.84 22.06 10.86
N ASP A 346 -14.12 21.06 11.69
CA ASP A 346 -14.82 21.24 12.96
C ASP A 346 -13.89 21.64 14.12
N GLU A 347 -12.60 21.83 13.86
CA GLU A 347 -11.56 22.10 14.87
C GLU A 347 -11.59 21.08 16.03
N ASN A 348 -11.89 19.81 15.71
CA ASN A 348 -12.12 18.74 16.68
C ASN A 348 -11.16 17.55 16.52
N PRO A 349 -9.98 17.58 17.16
CA PRO A 349 -8.99 16.51 17.08
C PRO A 349 -9.48 15.14 17.57
N LEU A 350 -10.50 15.10 18.45
CA LEU A 350 -11.01 13.83 18.98
C LEU A 350 -11.70 12.98 17.92
N LEU A 351 -12.28 13.60 16.89
CA LEU A 351 -12.83 12.86 15.75
C LEU A 351 -11.73 12.09 14.99
N LEU A 352 -10.59 12.74 14.76
CA LEU A 352 -9.43 12.09 14.16
C LEU A 352 -8.89 10.97 15.04
N GLU A 353 -8.71 11.23 16.34
CA GLU A 353 -8.21 10.22 17.28
C GLU A 353 -9.11 8.98 17.33
N GLN A 354 -10.43 9.16 17.34
CA GLN A 354 -11.39 8.05 17.32
C GLN A 354 -11.30 7.23 16.04
N ALA A 355 -11.15 7.89 14.89
CA ALA A 355 -10.98 7.24 13.60
C ALA A 355 -9.69 6.40 13.56
N LEU A 356 -8.57 6.98 13.98
CA LEU A 356 -7.27 6.29 14.06
C LEU A 356 -7.33 5.06 14.99
N ARG A 357 -7.92 5.18 16.18
CA ARG A 357 -8.05 4.03 17.11
C ARG A 357 -8.93 2.91 16.55
N ARG A 358 -9.99 3.28 15.86
CA ARG A 358 -10.96 2.30 15.34
C ARG A 358 -10.40 1.47 14.20
N TYR A 359 -9.54 2.03 13.37
CA TYR A 359 -9.03 1.40 12.15
C TYR A 359 -7.51 1.31 12.13
N HIS A 360 -6.81 2.45 12.00
CA HIS A 360 -5.36 2.56 11.84
C HIS A 360 -4.58 1.74 12.87
N ASP A 361 -4.80 2.03 14.18
CA ASP A 361 -4.04 1.38 15.25
C ASP A 361 -4.23 -0.14 15.28
N ARG A 362 -5.40 -0.63 14.87
CA ARG A 362 -5.69 -2.07 14.80
C ARG A 362 -4.93 -2.75 13.66
N VAL A 363 -4.87 -2.12 12.48
CA VAL A 363 -4.12 -2.62 11.33
C VAL A 363 -2.62 -2.66 11.63
N VAL A 364 -2.08 -1.57 12.20
CA VAL A 364 -0.67 -1.50 12.60
C VAL A 364 -0.34 -2.56 13.66
N ALA A 365 -1.21 -2.74 14.67
CA ALA A 365 -1.02 -3.78 15.71
C ALA A 365 -1.05 -5.20 15.13
N ALA A 366 -1.74 -5.43 14.02
CA ALA A 366 -1.75 -6.69 13.29
C ALA A 366 -0.51 -6.89 12.38
N GLY A 367 0.39 -5.92 12.30
CA GLY A 367 1.59 -5.96 11.47
C GLY A 367 1.38 -5.43 10.05
N GLY A 368 0.21 -4.89 9.74
CA GLY A 368 -0.06 -4.22 8.47
C GLY A 368 0.50 -2.79 8.43
N THR A 369 0.53 -2.24 7.24
CA THR A 369 0.84 -0.83 6.97
C THR A 369 -0.35 -0.19 6.26
N LEU A 370 -0.36 1.13 6.19
CA LEU A 370 -1.46 1.88 5.64
C LEU A 370 -0.97 2.95 4.67
N TYR A 371 -1.74 3.21 3.63
CA TYR A 371 -1.61 4.45 2.89
C TYR A 371 -2.96 5.13 2.68
N PHE A 372 -2.97 6.43 2.57
CA PHE A 372 -4.16 7.21 2.40
C PHE A 372 -4.02 8.25 1.28
N PRO A 373 -4.96 8.32 0.32
CA PRO A 373 -5.00 9.37 -0.68
C PRO A 373 -5.14 10.74 0.01
N VAL A 374 -4.21 11.64 -0.27
CA VAL A 374 -4.20 12.98 0.32
C VAL A 374 -5.51 13.69 -0.04
N PRO A 375 -6.32 14.13 0.95
CA PRO A 375 -7.59 14.79 0.67
C PRO A 375 -7.38 16.18 0.09
N ASP A 376 -8.26 16.62 -0.79
CA ASP A 376 -8.25 17.98 -1.33
C ASP A 376 -9.06 18.92 -0.41
N MET A 377 -8.36 19.66 0.41
CA MET A 377 -8.94 20.58 1.39
C MET A 377 -9.38 21.92 0.78
N LYS A 378 -9.02 22.21 -0.49
CA LYS A 378 -9.26 23.47 -1.21
C LYS A 378 -8.60 24.72 -0.58
N ASP A 379 -8.23 24.67 0.68
CA ASP A 379 -7.55 25.73 1.43
C ASP A 379 -6.10 25.30 1.71
N PRO A 380 -5.08 26.11 1.34
CA PRO A 380 -3.67 25.73 1.49
C PRO A 380 -3.23 25.48 2.94
N GLU A 381 -3.78 26.21 3.92
CA GLU A 381 -3.43 26.02 5.33
C GLU A 381 -4.03 24.71 5.85
N LEU A 382 -5.31 24.43 5.51
CA LEU A 382 -5.96 23.17 5.85
C LEU A 382 -5.30 21.99 5.13
N GLN A 383 -4.86 22.19 3.87
CA GLN A 383 -4.13 21.19 3.10
C GLN A 383 -2.83 20.81 3.79
N THR A 384 -2.04 21.80 4.20
CA THR A 384 -0.77 21.59 4.93
C THR A 384 -1.02 20.85 6.25
N LEU A 385 -2.07 21.22 6.99
CA LEU A 385 -2.42 20.56 8.25
C LEU A 385 -2.84 19.11 8.03
N ALA A 386 -3.66 18.83 7.00
CA ALA A 386 -4.11 17.46 6.67
C ALA A 386 -2.92 16.54 6.32
N GLU A 387 -2.02 17.01 5.46
CA GLU A 387 -0.83 16.26 5.08
C GLU A 387 0.12 16.04 6.27
N ALA A 388 0.28 17.05 7.13
CA ALA A 388 1.13 16.92 8.32
C ALA A 388 0.54 15.92 9.34
N LEU A 389 -0.78 15.88 9.50
CA LEU A 389 -1.47 14.89 10.34
C LEU A 389 -1.31 13.46 9.79
N LEU A 390 -1.44 13.27 8.47
CA LEU A 390 -1.18 11.98 7.83
C LEU A 390 0.27 11.53 8.02
N ALA A 391 1.23 12.44 7.82
CA ALA A 391 2.64 12.13 8.06
C ALA A 391 2.91 11.74 9.51
N ALA A 392 2.21 12.36 10.46
CA ALA A 392 2.35 12.13 11.90
C ALA A 392 1.64 10.85 12.36
N SER A 393 0.51 10.46 11.75
CA SER A 393 -0.17 9.19 12.08
C SER A 393 0.67 7.98 11.69
N GLY A 394 1.56 8.13 10.71
CA GLY A 394 2.46 7.08 10.23
C GLY A 394 2.14 6.64 8.81
N ASP A 395 0.97 6.97 8.26
CA ASP A 395 0.56 6.57 6.93
C ASP A 395 1.56 6.97 5.85
N MET A 396 1.66 6.17 4.82
CA MET A 396 2.27 6.57 3.57
C MET A 396 1.29 7.49 2.83
N LEU A 397 1.69 8.72 2.56
CA LEU A 397 0.83 9.67 1.86
C LEU A 397 0.74 9.27 0.38
N CYS A 398 -0.48 9.13 -0.15
CA CYS A 398 -0.67 8.89 -1.57
C CYS A 398 -1.10 10.16 -2.30
N TYR A 399 -0.27 10.63 -3.21
CA TYR A 399 -0.63 11.64 -4.19
C TYR A 399 -1.26 10.94 -5.40
N CYS A 400 -2.45 10.40 -5.19
CA CYS A 400 -3.14 9.48 -6.08
C CYS A 400 -4.36 10.13 -6.78
N ALA A 401 -4.54 11.43 -6.62
CA ALA A 401 -5.67 12.10 -7.23
C ALA A 401 -5.50 12.26 -8.76
N PRO A 402 -6.59 12.26 -9.54
CA PRO A 402 -6.56 12.77 -10.91
C PRO A 402 -6.06 14.22 -10.97
N ALA A 403 -5.75 14.72 -12.16
CA ALA A 403 -5.08 16.00 -12.36
C ALA A 403 -5.83 17.24 -11.79
N ASP A 404 -7.12 17.11 -11.46
CA ASP A 404 -7.93 18.14 -10.80
C ASP A 404 -7.91 18.05 -9.25
N GLY A 405 -7.22 17.06 -8.68
CA GLY A 405 -7.05 16.86 -7.24
C GLY A 405 -5.63 17.19 -6.76
N VAL A 406 -5.29 16.67 -5.57
CA VAL A 406 -3.96 16.88 -4.97
C VAL A 406 -2.96 15.90 -5.57
N THR A 407 -2.15 16.38 -6.51
CA THR A 407 -1.12 15.57 -7.19
C THR A 407 0.28 15.82 -6.65
N ARG A 408 0.48 16.84 -5.81
CA ARG A 408 1.79 17.24 -5.26
C ARG A 408 1.69 17.68 -3.81
N PRO A 409 2.77 17.54 -3.04
CA PRO A 409 2.83 18.03 -1.66
C PRO A 409 2.57 19.54 -1.55
N ALA A 410 1.85 19.93 -0.51
CA ALA A 410 1.67 21.34 -0.17
C ALA A 410 3.01 22.03 0.14
N PRO A 411 3.11 23.37 0.02
CA PRO A 411 4.32 24.11 0.35
C PRO A 411 4.84 23.77 1.77
N GLY A 412 6.13 23.43 1.89
CA GLY A 412 6.75 23.00 3.14
C GLY A 412 6.66 21.50 3.44
N MET A 413 5.73 20.78 2.84
CA MET A 413 5.59 19.33 3.03
C MET A 413 6.78 18.49 2.54
N PRO A 414 7.50 18.84 1.45
CA PRO A 414 8.70 18.10 1.07
C PRO A 414 9.73 17.97 2.19
N ALA A 415 9.88 19.00 3.02
CA ALA A 415 10.79 18.96 4.18
C ALA A 415 10.27 17.98 5.26
N LEU A 416 8.96 17.97 5.53
CA LEU A 416 8.35 17.05 6.49
C LEU A 416 8.39 15.60 6.00
N LEU A 417 8.18 15.34 4.71
CA LEU A 417 8.30 14.00 4.14
C LEU A 417 9.74 13.46 4.26
N LYS A 418 10.75 14.29 4.00
CA LYS A 418 12.16 13.93 4.23
C LYS A 418 12.45 13.67 5.70
N LEU A 419 11.89 14.48 6.60
CA LEU A 419 11.98 14.26 8.04
C LEU A 419 11.31 12.94 8.43
N LYS A 420 10.13 12.63 7.90
CA LYS A 420 9.44 11.34 8.11
C LYS A 420 10.30 10.16 7.69
N ALA A 421 10.96 10.24 6.54
CA ALA A 421 11.86 9.18 6.07
C ALA A 421 13.11 9.01 6.94
N ALA A 422 13.56 10.06 7.64
CA ALA A 422 14.77 10.05 8.46
C ALA A 422 14.54 9.66 9.93
N HIS A 423 13.29 9.72 10.41
CA HIS A 423 12.97 9.50 11.84
C HIS A 423 12.20 8.20 12.05
N PRO A 424 12.84 7.15 12.62
CA PRO A 424 12.17 5.87 12.91
C PRO A 424 10.88 5.99 13.73
N ALA A 425 10.75 7.01 14.59
CA ALA A 425 9.52 7.27 15.33
C ALA A 425 8.32 7.67 14.45
N LEU A 426 8.54 8.06 13.18
CA LEU A 426 7.48 8.39 12.22
C LEU A 426 7.20 7.26 11.21
N PHE A 427 7.89 6.11 11.32
CA PHE A 427 7.60 4.95 10.50
C PHE A 427 6.25 4.34 10.85
N GLN A 428 5.64 3.63 9.92
CA GLN A 428 4.30 3.07 10.09
C GLN A 428 4.18 2.10 11.27
N ASN A 429 5.22 1.31 11.52
CA ASN A 429 5.26 0.33 12.62
C ASN A 429 5.59 0.93 14.00
N SER A 430 5.58 2.25 14.14
CA SER A 430 5.89 2.94 15.39
C SER A 430 4.64 3.08 16.27
N GLU A 431 4.84 3.02 17.58
CA GLU A 431 3.76 3.23 18.55
C GLU A 431 3.28 4.68 18.51
N ARG A 432 1.96 4.88 18.56
CA ARG A 432 1.28 6.17 18.63
C ARG A 432 0.48 6.27 19.93
N ARG A 433 0.58 7.39 20.62
CA ARG A 433 -0.20 7.67 21.84
C ARG A 433 -0.60 9.13 21.89
N MET A 434 -1.91 9.40 21.99
CA MET A 434 -2.41 10.75 22.26
C MET A 434 -1.97 11.23 23.64
N ILE A 435 -1.59 12.50 23.73
CA ILE A 435 -1.20 13.20 24.97
C ILE A 435 -2.21 14.33 25.23
N HIS A 436 -2.62 14.47 26.48
CA HIS A 436 -3.57 15.51 26.87
C HIS A 436 -2.99 16.93 26.69
N THR A 437 -3.84 17.84 26.24
CA THR A 437 -3.53 19.28 26.06
C THR A 437 -4.51 20.15 26.84
N SER A 438 -4.12 21.39 27.14
CA SER A 438 -4.96 22.34 27.86
C SER A 438 -6.01 23.04 26.98
N ASP A 439 -6.05 22.77 25.68
CA ASP A 439 -7.03 23.29 24.71
C ASP A 439 -7.51 22.16 23.83
N ASP A 440 -8.82 21.96 23.74
CA ASP A 440 -9.43 20.85 23.00
C ASP A 440 -9.24 20.95 21.49
N ARG A 441 -8.83 22.11 20.96
CA ARG A 441 -8.48 22.31 19.55
C ARG A 441 -7.02 22.00 19.24
N ALA A 442 -6.23 21.67 20.26
CA ALA A 442 -4.86 21.20 20.10
C ALA A 442 -4.80 19.67 20.16
N TYR A 443 -4.02 19.08 19.27
CA TYR A 443 -3.78 17.64 19.21
C TYR A 443 -2.32 17.35 19.45
N ALA A 444 -2.03 16.56 20.48
CA ALA A 444 -0.67 16.13 20.78
C ALA A 444 -0.54 14.61 20.73
N ILE A 445 0.46 14.10 20.02
CA ILE A 445 0.78 12.68 19.96
C ILE A 445 2.25 12.43 20.27
N LEU A 446 2.51 11.39 21.04
CA LEU A 446 3.84 10.82 21.22
C LEU A 446 3.99 9.65 20.24
N ARG A 447 5.02 9.72 19.43
CA ARG A 447 5.46 8.62 18.56
C ARG A 447 6.71 7.99 19.17
N ARG A 448 6.79 6.67 19.15
CA ARG A 448 7.97 5.91 19.61
C ARG A 448 8.33 4.85 18.58
N SER A 449 9.57 4.86 18.14
CA SER A 449 10.08 3.86 17.18
C SER A 449 9.91 2.43 17.68
N ALA A 450 9.73 1.48 16.77
CA ALA A 450 9.52 0.07 17.10
C ALA A 450 10.70 -0.53 17.91
N ASP A 451 11.91 -0.09 17.64
CA ASP A 451 13.13 -0.45 18.38
C ASP A 451 13.34 0.35 19.69
N ARG A 452 12.42 1.29 19.97
CA ARG A 452 12.43 2.19 21.13
C ARG A 452 13.63 3.15 21.21
N SER A 453 14.40 3.30 20.14
CA SER A 453 15.57 4.18 20.08
C SER A 453 15.21 5.66 20.01
N GLU A 454 14.00 5.98 19.52
CA GLU A 454 13.58 7.35 19.28
C GLU A 454 12.17 7.61 19.78
N ARG A 455 11.96 8.83 20.30
CA ARG A 455 10.64 9.38 20.65
C ARG A 455 10.48 10.77 20.07
N LEU A 456 9.32 11.03 19.47
CA LEU A 456 8.92 12.36 18.99
C LEU A 456 7.58 12.75 19.59
N LEU A 457 7.49 13.99 20.08
CA LEU A 457 6.23 14.62 20.45
C LEU A 457 5.82 15.58 19.33
N LEU A 458 4.65 15.35 18.76
CA LEU A 458 4.08 16.20 17.72
C LEU A 458 2.86 16.91 18.28
N VAL A 459 2.77 18.21 18.05
CA VAL A 459 1.67 19.05 18.59
C VAL A 459 1.11 19.88 17.45
N PHE A 460 -0.20 19.79 17.24
CA PHE A 460 -0.95 20.41 16.15
C PHE A 460 -2.00 21.37 16.69
N ASN A 461 -2.23 22.46 15.97
CA ASN A 461 -3.29 23.41 16.20
C ASN A 461 -4.37 23.25 15.13
N PHE A 462 -5.55 22.77 15.52
CA PHE A 462 -6.71 22.67 14.63
C PHE A 462 -7.48 23.99 14.48
N SER A 463 -7.15 25.01 15.33
CA SER A 463 -7.82 26.30 15.32
C SER A 463 -7.31 27.22 14.20
N SER A 464 -8.19 28.04 13.68
CA SER A 464 -7.88 29.17 12.78
C SER A 464 -7.18 30.35 13.48
N SER A 465 -6.92 30.25 14.78
CA SER A 465 -6.19 31.24 15.57
C SER A 465 -4.94 30.65 16.22
N PRO A 466 -3.90 31.45 16.48
CA PRO A 466 -2.73 30.98 17.24
C PRO A 466 -3.13 30.46 18.62
N LEU A 467 -2.48 29.38 19.07
CA LEU A 467 -2.69 28.82 20.41
C LEU A 467 -1.39 28.85 21.23
N ASN A 468 -1.56 29.06 22.53
CA ASN A 468 -0.52 28.81 23.52
C ASN A 468 -1.01 27.68 24.45
N VAL A 469 -0.55 26.46 24.14
CA VAL A 469 -1.09 25.23 24.72
C VAL A 469 -0.09 24.57 25.65
N ARG A 470 -0.57 24.03 26.75
CA ARG A 470 0.19 23.20 27.67
C ARG A 470 -0.08 21.74 27.35
N VAL A 471 0.99 21.00 27.08
CA VAL A 471 0.97 19.53 26.83
C VAL A 471 1.33 18.84 28.15
N ASP A 472 0.52 17.87 28.57
CA ASP A 472 0.81 17.06 29.76
C ASP A 472 1.97 16.09 29.46
N THR A 473 3.13 16.39 30.03
CA THR A 473 4.34 15.58 29.87
C THR A 473 4.59 14.62 31.02
N GLY A 474 3.73 14.56 32.02
CA GLY A 474 3.91 13.72 33.21
C GLY A 474 4.07 12.24 32.89
N ALA A 475 3.34 11.74 31.89
CA ALA A 475 3.43 10.36 31.44
C ALA A 475 4.52 10.11 30.37
N ILE A 476 5.28 11.14 29.97
CA ILE A 476 6.35 10.99 28.94
C ILE A 476 7.70 10.67 29.58
N TYR A 477 7.91 11.05 30.85
CA TYR A 477 9.16 10.85 31.59
C TYR A 477 10.40 11.36 30.83
N ALA A 478 10.35 12.63 30.41
CA ALA A 478 11.42 13.28 29.68
C ALA A 478 11.72 14.65 30.28
N THR A 479 12.98 15.07 30.21
CA THR A 479 13.46 16.35 30.78
C THR A 479 13.77 17.38 29.71
N ARG A 480 13.89 16.95 28.44
CA ARG A 480 14.30 17.82 27.36
C ARG A 480 13.49 17.54 26.09
N TYR A 481 13.04 18.60 25.46
CA TYR A 481 12.29 18.59 24.20
C TYR A 481 13.03 19.52 23.23
N VAL A 482 13.54 18.97 22.13
CA VAL A 482 14.26 19.73 21.10
C VAL A 482 13.41 19.80 19.85
N ASP A 483 13.00 20.99 19.47
CA ASP A 483 12.29 21.19 18.20
C ASP A 483 13.15 20.78 17.04
N VAL A 484 12.65 19.87 16.20
CA VAL A 484 13.44 19.27 15.11
C VAL A 484 13.72 20.23 13.95
N VAL A 485 12.95 21.31 13.83
CA VAL A 485 13.11 22.32 12.78
C VAL A 485 13.99 23.47 13.23
N SER A 486 13.67 24.07 14.40
CA SER A 486 14.41 25.25 14.92
C SER A 486 15.62 24.87 15.77
N HIS A 487 15.77 23.60 16.15
CA HIS A 487 16.78 23.07 17.07
C HIS A 487 16.78 23.74 18.46
N THR A 488 15.71 24.45 18.81
CA THR A 488 15.56 25.06 20.13
C THR A 488 15.14 24.04 21.16
N ALA A 489 15.85 24.03 22.29
CA ALA A 489 15.53 23.16 23.41
C ALA A 489 14.52 23.83 24.37
N SER A 490 13.57 23.07 24.84
CA SER A 490 12.60 23.44 25.87
C SER A 490 12.61 22.43 27.02
N GLN A 491 12.36 22.90 28.23
CA GLN A 491 12.17 22.04 29.41
C GLN A 491 10.72 22.14 29.87
N PRO A 492 10.10 21.03 30.28
CA PRO A 492 8.76 21.10 30.88
C PRO A 492 8.80 21.77 32.24
N GLY A 493 7.80 22.61 32.51
CA GLY A 493 7.51 23.07 33.87
C GLY A 493 6.76 22.01 34.68
N PRO A 494 6.43 22.32 35.96
CA PRO A 494 5.66 21.39 36.79
C PRO A 494 4.30 20.98 36.22
N ALA A 495 3.72 21.81 35.36
CA ALA A 495 2.43 21.59 34.74
C ALA A 495 2.50 21.04 33.27
N GLY A 496 3.70 20.71 32.78
CA GLY A 496 3.93 20.21 31.42
C GLY A 496 4.70 21.17 30.54
N LEU A 497 4.76 20.83 29.24
CA LEU A 497 5.45 21.61 28.23
C LEU A 497 4.50 22.66 27.61
N THR A 498 4.91 23.94 27.64
CA THR A 498 4.18 25.01 26.97
C THR A 498 4.65 25.14 25.53
N VAL A 499 3.72 25.10 24.56
CA VAL A 499 3.98 25.17 23.13
C VAL A 499 3.17 26.28 22.50
N GLN A 500 3.84 27.18 21.80
CA GLN A 500 3.21 28.20 20.95
C GLN A 500 3.03 27.65 19.54
N LEU A 501 1.83 27.72 19.01
CA LEU A 501 1.45 27.21 17.70
C LEU A 501 0.83 28.35 16.88
N ALA A 502 1.25 28.50 15.63
CA ALA A 502 0.53 29.34 14.69
C ALA A 502 -0.87 28.76 14.40
N ALA A 503 -1.76 29.55 13.81
CA ALA A 503 -3.02 29.05 13.27
C ALA A 503 -2.75 27.90 12.31
N ARG A 504 -3.51 26.79 12.42
CA ARG A 504 -3.34 25.58 11.59
C ARG A 504 -1.92 25.01 11.56
N GLY A 505 -1.05 25.45 12.48
CA GLY A 505 0.36 25.08 12.53
C GLY A 505 0.64 23.86 13.39
N TYR A 506 1.87 23.37 13.31
CA TYR A 506 2.34 22.25 14.12
C TYR A 506 3.80 22.43 14.56
N ARG A 507 4.20 21.67 15.57
CA ARG A 507 5.60 21.55 16.02
C ARG A 507 5.95 20.10 16.33
N ILE A 508 7.20 19.73 16.07
CA ILE A 508 7.72 18.39 16.31
C ILE A 508 8.95 18.51 17.21
N PHE A 509 8.96 17.73 18.27
CA PHE A 509 10.04 17.74 19.27
C PHE A 509 10.66 16.34 19.40
N GLN A 510 11.97 16.28 19.32
CA GLN A 510 12.71 15.12 19.80
C GLN A 510 12.72 15.10 21.31
N VAL A 511 12.43 13.95 21.91
CA VAL A 511 12.17 13.79 23.34
C VAL A 511 13.29 12.95 23.98
N SER A 512 13.98 13.50 24.99
CA SER A 512 15.07 12.82 25.72
C SER A 512 14.98 12.99 27.24
#